data_302711c22537bdb0f036b40cc5296698
#
_entry.id   302711c22537bdb0f036b40cc5296698
#
_cell.length_a   1.000
_cell.length_b   1.000
_cell.length_c   1.000
_cell.angle_alpha   90.00
_cell.angle_beta   90.00
_cell.angle_gamma   90.00
#
_symmetry.space_group_name_H-M   'P 1'
#
loop_
_entity.id
_entity.type
_entity.pdbx_description
1 polymer ?
#
loop_
_entity_poly.entity_id
_entity_poly.type
_entity_poly.pdbx_seq_one_letter_code
_entity_poly.pdbx_strand_id
1 'polypeptide(L)'
;MTAMSLTHAQRPVPSRSMALAVVGGLACALAIGKALPVTMDAVSGALAPLCATAAESSPLDKVEPIGSYALPNVPGKRVTIVRVFYGPGGFSRPHRHAGSVTAYITKGEIRSQLGGGPVETFGVGQSFFEPPGSTHLVSANASATEPAELIAVFVADEGAQLTTLLE
;
A
#
# COMPACT_ATOMS: atom_id res chain seq x y z
N MET A 1 38.87 -9.47 -21.93
CA MET A 1 37.60 -8.85 -21.49
C MET A 1 36.49 -9.85 -21.82
N THR A 2 36.04 -10.60 -20.80
CA THR A 2 35.05 -11.67 -20.97
C THR A 2 33.73 -11.16 -20.47
N ALA A 3 32.76 -10.95 -21.39
CA ALA A 3 31.42 -10.53 -21.06
C ALA A 3 30.65 -11.70 -20.45
N MET A 4 30.20 -11.55 -19.22
CA MET A 4 29.40 -12.53 -18.51
C MET A 4 27.93 -12.28 -18.86
N SER A 5 27.37 -13.14 -19.73
CA SER A 5 25.93 -13.10 -20.10
C SER A 5 25.13 -13.80 -19.01
N LEU A 6 24.29 -13.07 -18.29
CA LEU A 6 23.33 -13.61 -17.31
C LEU A 6 22.04 -13.97 -18.04
N THR A 7 21.90 -15.22 -18.44
CA THR A 7 20.62 -15.78 -18.90
C THR A 7 19.73 -16.09 -17.70
N HIS A 8 18.65 -15.34 -17.57
CA HIS A 8 17.61 -15.53 -16.55
C HIS A 8 16.69 -16.68 -16.98
N ALA A 9 16.82 -17.84 -16.38
CA ALA A 9 15.92 -18.96 -16.58
C ALA A 9 14.68 -18.81 -15.69
N GLN A 10 13.54 -18.52 -16.29
CA GLN A 10 12.23 -18.54 -15.62
C GLN A 10 11.81 -19.99 -15.36
N ARG A 11 11.55 -20.34 -14.11
CA ARG A 11 10.96 -21.62 -13.71
C ARG A 11 9.43 -21.53 -13.76
N PRO A 12 8.73 -22.52 -14.35
CA PRO A 12 7.27 -22.54 -14.35
C PRO A 12 6.73 -22.89 -12.97
N VAL A 13 5.68 -22.15 -12.54
CA VAL A 13 4.94 -22.39 -11.30
C VAL A 13 3.86 -23.44 -11.55
N PRO A 14 3.74 -24.51 -10.74
CA PRO A 14 2.69 -25.50 -10.91
C PRO A 14 1.35 -24.96 -10.42
N SER A 15 0.32 -25.05 -11.28
CA SER A 15 -1.08 -24.76 -10.94
C SER A 15 -1.63 -25.86 -10.04
N ARG A 16 -2.12 -25.53 -8.85
CA ARG A 16 -2.89 -26.43 -8.00
C ARG A 16 -4.36 -26.22 -8.28
N SER A 17 -4.98 -27.20 -8.95
CA SER A 17 -6.44 -27.33 -9.05
C SER A 17 -7.02 -27.70 -7.69
N MET A 18 -7.91 -26.86 -7.14
CA MET A 18 -8.71 -27.20 -5.97
C MET A 18 -10.04 -27.82 -6.43
N ALA A 19 -10.25 -29.08 -6.05
CA ALA A 19 -11.50 -29.79 -6.23
C ALA A 19 -12.55 -29.30 -5.20
N LEU A 20 -13.74 -28.98 -5.70
CA LEU A 20 -14.92 -28.63 -4.90
C LEU A 20 -15.57 -29.93 -4.41
N ALA A 21 -15.71 -30.12 -3.10
CA ALA A 21 -16.57 -31.13 -2.51
C ALA A 21 -17.86 -30.47 -2.00
N VAL A 22 -18.97 -30.81 -2.65
CA VAL A 22 -20.34 -30.47 -2.19
C VAL A 22 -20.85 -31.62 -1.34
N VAL A 23 -21.22 -31.38 -0.10
CA VAL A 23 -21.97 -32.30 0.73
C VAL A 23 -23.22 -31.58 1.21
N GLY A 24 -24.37 -32.10 0.73
CA GLY A 24 -25.68 -31.66 1.15
C GLY A 24 -26.10 -32.27 2.49
N GLY A 25 -26.96 -31.58 3.20
CA GLY A 25 -27.59 -32.05 4.43
C GLY A 25 -28.87 -31.26 4.70
N LEU A 26 -29.98 -31.86 4.30
CA LEU A 26 -31.35 -31.42 4.54
C LEU A 26 -31.82 -31.92 5.91
N ALA A 27 -32.31 -31.05 6.79
CA ALA A 27 -33.15 -31.44 7.92
C ALA A 27 -34.18 -30.36 8.23
N CYS A 28 -35.43 -30.66 7.90
CA CYS A 28 -36.63 -29.97 8.34
C CYS A 28 -36.94 -30.32 9.81
N ALA A 29 -37.25 -29.32 10.62
CA ALA A 29 -37.98 -29.50 11.86
C ALA A 29 -39.05 -28.40 12.01
N LEU A 30 -40.31 -28.78 11.80
CA LEU A 30 -41.49 -28.01 12.10
C LEU A 30 -41.75 -28.07 13.62
N ALA A 31 -41.74 -26.92 14.29
CA ALA A 31 -42.28 -26.79 15.63
C ALA A 31 -43.37 -25.69 15.64
N ILE A 32 -44.62 -26.19 15.81
CA ILE A 32 -45.82 -25.39 16.04
C ILE A 32 -45.82 -24.96 17.48
N GLY A 33 -45.66 -23.67 17.75
CA GLY A 33 -45.70 -23.08 19.10
C GLY A 33 -46.59 -21.86 19.15
N LYS A 34 -47.56 -21.89 20.06
CA LYS A 34 -48.72 -21.04 20.29
C LYS A 34 -48.37 -19.53 20.32
N ALA A 35 -49.16 -18.72 19.63
CA ALA A 35 -49.13 -17.29 19.68
C ALA A 35 -49.67 -16.79 21.04
N LEU A 36 -48.85 -15.96 21.71
CA LEU A 36 -49.29 -15.07 22.82
C LEU A 36 -49.39 -13.65 22.25
N PRO A 37 -50.41 -12.87 22.64
CA PRO A 37 -50.50 -11.48 22.20
C PRO A 37 -49.42 -10.65 22.92
N VAL A 38 -48.49 -10.13 22.16
CA VAL A 38 -47.56 -9.11 22.66
C VAL A 38 -48.21 -7.73 22.45
N THR A 39 -48.51 -7.08 23.53
CA THR A 39 -48.91 -5.65 23.58
C THR A 39 -47.75 -4.81 23.00
N MET A 40 -48.03 -4.01 21.97
CA MET A 40 -47.10 -3.06 21.41
C MET A 40 -46.96 -1.87 22.40
N ASP A 41 -45.97 -1.94 23.28
CA ASP A 41 -45.43 -0.73 23.88
C ASP A 41 -44.49 -0.08 22.88
N ALA A 42 -44.85 1.14 22.46
CA ALA A 42 -44.05 1.92 21.54
C ALA A 42 -42.76 2.35 22.22
N VAL A 43 -41.72 1.56 22.07
CA VAL A 43 -40.33 2.02 22.34
C VAL A 43 -39.90 2.85 21.14
N SER A 44 -40.11 4.16 21.26
CA SER A 44 -39.49 5.13 20.37
C SER A 44 -37.98 5.15 20.64
N GLY A 45 -37.31 4.09 20.22
CA GLY A 45 -35.85 4.02 20.17
C GLY A 45 -35.36 4.90 19.03
N ALA A 46 -34.81 6.06 19.38
CA ALA A 46 -34.12 6.90 18.46
C ALA A 46 -33.05 6.05 17.73
N LEU A 47 -33.29 5.75 16.44
CA LEU A 47 -32.26 5.30 15.52
C LEU A 47 -31.27 6.44 15.39
N ALA A 48 -30.28 6.47 16.28
CA ALA A 48 -29.08 7.24 16.02
C ALA A 48 -28.54 6.75 14.67
N PRO A 49 -28.31 7.63 13.69
CA PRO A 49 -27.64 7.23 12.48
C PRO A 49 -26.25 6.75 12.90
N LEU A 50 -26.00 5.45 12.71
CA LEU A 50 -24.66 4.92 12.63
C LEU A 50 -24.04 5.55 11.37
N CYS A 51 -23.69 6.82 11.45
CA CYS A 51 -22.63 7.37 10.64
C CYS A 51 -21.37 6.62 11.11
N ALA A 52 -21.12 5.46 10.51
CA ALA A 52 -19.78 4.98 10.37
C ALA A 52 -19.07 6.12 9.62
N THR A 53 -18.44 7.03 10.36
CA THR A 53 -17.42 7.88 9.81
C THR A 53 -16.45 6.92 9.17
N ALA A 54 -16.45 6.87 7.83
CA ALA A 54 -15.38 6.22 7.09
C ALA A 54 -14.11 6.79 7.74
N ALA A 55 -13.34 5.94 8.42
CA ALA A 55 -12.10 6.36 9.03
C ALA A 55 -11.31 6.98 7.89
N GLU A 56 -11.15 8.30 7.91
CA GLU A 56 -10.30 8.98 6.94
C GLU A 56 -8.96 8.30 7.08
N SER A 57 -8.52 7.62 6.01
CA SER A 57 -7.26 6.92 6.00
C SER A 57 -6.18 7.91 6.42
N SER A 58 -5.47 7.57 7.51
CA SER A 58 -4.46 8.45 8.06
C SER A 58 -3.38 8.74 7.03
N PRO A 59 -2.90 9.98 6.92
CA PRO A 59 -1.72 10.28 6.14
C PRO A 59 -0.53 9.46 6.68
N LEU A 60 0.57 9.51 5.95
CA LEU A 60 1.85 8.90 6.30
C LEU A 60 2.17 9.03 7.80
N ASP A 61 2.40 7.91 8.48
CA ASP A 61 2.71 7.93 9.91
C ASP A 61 4.14 8.42 10.19
N LYS A 62 5.13 8.03 9.37
CA LYS A 62 6.52 8.36 9.67
C LYS A 62 7.46 8.28 8.46
N VAL A 63 8.36 9.28 8.35
CA VAL A 63 9.56 9.22 7.50
C VAL A 63 10.79 9.37 8.38
N GLU A 64 11.68 8.40 8.35
CA GLU A 64 12.93 8.40 9.10
C GLU A 64 14.14 8.52 8.17
N PRO A 65 14.99 9.52 8.32
CA PRO A 65 16.28 9.58 7.64
C PRO A 65 17.18 8.42 8.11
N ILE A 66 17.76 7.68 7.15
CA ILE A 66 18.75 6.62 7.42
C ILE A 66 20.15 7.16 7.15
N GLY A 67 20.33 7.87 6.04
CA GLY A 67 21.64 8.42 5.69
C GLY A 67 21.57 9.35 4.48
N SER A 68 22.59 10.19 4.33
CA SER A 68 22.72 11.12 3.21
C SER A 68 24.18 11.35 2.90
N TYR A 69 24.60 11.10 1.65
CA TYR A 69 25.98 11.10 1.23
C TYR A 69 26.12 11.85 -0.10
N ALA A 70 27.14 12.75 -0.19
CA ALA A 70 27.53 13.29 -1.48
C ALA A 70 28.06 12.18 -2.39
N LEU A 71 27.86 12.30 -3.69
CA LEU A 71 28.35 11.34 -4.69
C LEU A 71 29.63 11.88 -5.36
N PRO A 72 30.84 11.46 -4.93
CA PRO A 72 32.08 12.01 -5.48
C PRO A 72 32.26 11.73 -6.97
N ASN A 73 31.67 10.66 -7.47
CA ASN A 73 31.67 10.28 -8.89
C ASN A 73 30.63 11.03 -9.74
N VAL A 74 29.72 11.78 -9.11
CA VAL A 74 28.71 12.62 -9.76
C VAL A 74 28.63 13.95 -8.99
N PRO A 75 29.58 14.88 -9.23
CA PRO A 75 29.66 16.15 -8.50
C PRO A 75 28.33 16.91 -8.51
N GLY A 76 27.96 17.49 -7.36
CA GLY A 76 26.70 18.22 -7.17
C GLY A 76 25.48 17.32 -6.92
N LYS A 77 25.65 15.99 -6.90
CA LYS A 77 24.58 15.05 -6.55
C LYS A 77 24.80 14.42 -5.17
N ARG A 78 23.70 14.06 -4.56
CA ARG A 78 23.62 13.41 -3.25
C ARG A 78 22.68 12.23 -3.29
N VAL A 79 23.07 11.13 -2.66
CA VAL A 79 22.14 10.05 -2.32
C VAL A 79 21.58 10.28 -0.93
N THR A 80 20.26 10.21 -0.77
CA THR A 80 19.57 10.27 0.52
C THR A 80 18.69 9.05 0.67
N ILE A 81 18.78 8.38 1.81
CA ILE A 81 18.05 7.14 2.10
C ILE A 81 17.10 7.44 3.26
N VAL A 82 15.84 7.12 3.07
CA VAL A 82 14.83 7.24 4.13
C VAL A 82 14.04 5.95 4.26
N ARG A 83 13.57 5.69 5.47
CA ARG A 83 12.53 4.70 5.76
C ARG A 83 11.18 5.40 5.77
N VAL A 84 10.21 4.85 5.05
CA VAL A 84 8.83 5.33 5.02
C VAL A 84 7.95 4.25 5.63
N PHE A 85 7.24 4.61 6.67
CA PHE A 85 6.33 3.72 7.40
C PHE A 85 4.88 4.18 7.19
N TYR A 86 4.02 3.26 6.79
CA TYR A 86 2.58 3.43 6.66
C TYR A 86 1.86 2.54 7.65
N GLY A 87 1.06 3.11 8.53
CA GLY A 87 0.09 2.35 9.32
C GLY A 87 -0.99 1.72 8.44
N PRO A 88 -1.92 0.96 9.03
CA PRO A 88 -3.08 0.41 8.32
C PRO A 88 -3.86 1.50 7.59
N GLY A 89 -4.07 1.34 6.27
CA GLY A 89 -4.72 2.34 5.42
C GLY A 89 -3.95 3.65 5.22
N GLY A 90 -2.69 3.73 5.70
CA GLY A 90 -1.85 4.92 5.59
C GLY A 90 -1.46 5.24 4.14
N PHE A 91 -1.25 6.53 3.85
CA PHE A 91 -0.88 6.99 2.52
C PHE A 91 -0.10 8.31 2.57
N SER A 92 0.64 8.61 1.51
CA SER A 92 1.18 9.94 1.24
C SER A 92 0.26 10.71 0.29
N ARG A 93 0.09 12.02 0.54
CA ARG A 93 -0.60 12.90 -0.41
C ARG A 93 0.13 12.92 -1.76
N PRO A 94 -0.59 13.20 -2.87
CA PRO A 94 0.05 13.39 -4.17
C PRO A 94 1.24 14.36 -4.08
N HIS A 95 2.35 13.97 -4.68
CA HIS A 95 3.60 14.72 -4.59
C HIS A 95 4.51 14.46 -5.80
N ARG A 96 5.62 15.17 -5.86
CA ARG A 96 6.70 14.87 -6.81
C ARG A 96 8.06 15.01 -6.12
N HIS A 97 9.05 14.34 -6.68
CA HIS A 97 10.43 14.37 -6.21
C HIS A 97 11.33 15.14 -7.15
N ALA A 98 12.28 15.92 -6.57
CA ALA A 98 13.26 16.69 -7.36
C ALA A 98 14.25 15.81 -8.13
N GLY A 99 14.53 14.62 -7.60
CA GLY A 99 15.47 13.65 -8.19
C GLY A 99 14.82 12.32 -8.50
N SER A 100 15.63 11.35 -8.91
CA SER A 100 15.20 9.96 -9.05
C SER A 100 14.95 9.34 -7.68
N VAL A 101 13.94 8.47 -7.59
CA VAL A 101 13.69 7.64 -6.41
C VAL A 101 13.62 6.17 -6.80
N THR A 102 14.30 5.33 -6.02
CA THR A 102 14.06 3.89 -6.03
C THR A 102 13.47 3.50 -4.69
N ALA A 103 12.25 2.97 -4.70
CA ALA A 103 11.59 2.46 -3.52
C ALA A 103 11.72 0.93 -3.48
N TYR A 104 12.08 0.38 -2.31
CA TYR A 104 12.21 -1.05 -2.05
C TYR A 104 11.34 -1.43 -0.86
N ILE A 105 10.44 -2.39 -1.05
CA ILE A 105 9.44 -2.78 -0.04
C ILE A 105 10.07 -3.77 0.96
N THR A 106 10.07 -3.40 2.24
CA THR A 106 10.61 -4.19 3.36
C THR A 106 9.55 -4.87 4.19
N LYS A 107 8.30 -4.35 4.17
CA LYS A 107 7.17 -4.93 4.90
C LYS A 107 5.85 -4.62 4.20
N GLY A 108 4.92 -5.59 4.22
CA GLY A 108 3.58 -5.44 3.68
C GLY A 108 3.53 -5.27 2.16
N GLU A 109 2.57 -4.52 1.69
CA GLU A 109 2.36 -4.21 0.27
C GLU A 109 2.07 -2.72 0.09
N ILE A 110 2.66 -2.12 -0.94
CA ILE A 110 2.50 -0.71 -1.29
C ILE A 110 1.82 -0.59 -2.64
N ARG A 111 0.75 0.20 -2.72
CA ARG A 111 0.17 0.64 -3.99
C ARG A 111 0.88 1.92 -4.43
N SER A 112 1.34 1.95 -5.66
CA SER A 112 2.01 3.11 -6.26
C SER A 112 1.38 3.45 -7.60
N GLN A 113 1.24 4.74 -7.90
CA GLN A 113 0.83 5.24 -9.21
C GLN A 113 1.63 6.48 -9.56
N LEU A 114 2.37 6.43 -10.64
CA LEU A 114 2.95 7.61 -11.27
C LEU A 114 1.97 8.23 -12.27
N GLY A 115 2.05 9.54 -12.47
CA GLY A 115 1.16 10.26 -13.38
C GLY A 115 1.14 9.66 -14.77
N GLY A 116 -0.08 9.39 -15.29
CA GLY A 116 -0.32 8.75 -16.59
C GLY A 116 -0.19 7.23 -16.62
N GLY A 117 0.24 6.59 -15.54
CA GLY A 117 0.35 5.13 -15.42
C GLY A 117 -0.80 4.48 -14.64
N PRO A 118 -0.85 3.13 -14.63
CA PRO A 118 -1.79 2.39 -13.79
C PRO A 118 -1.38 2.45 -12.32
N VAL A 119 -2.31 2.08 -11.43
CA VAL A 119 -1.97 1.73 -10.05
C VAL A 119 -1.37 0.33 -10.03
N GLU A 120 -0.17 0.21 -9.49
CA GLU A 120 0.53 -1.07 -9.31
C GLU A 120 0.69 -1.37 -7.82
N THR A 121 0.78 -2.66 -7.46
CA THR A 121 1.02 -3.11 -6.09
C THR A 121 2.34 -3.85 -6.02
N PHE A 122 3.18 -3.46 -5.07
CA PHE A 122 4.52 -4.00 -4.85
C PHE A 122 4.59 -4.62 -3.46
N GLY A 123 4.98 -5.90 -3.39
CA GLY A 123 5.18 -6.64 -2.15
C GLY A 123 6.64 -6.65 -1.69
N VAL A 124 6.88 -7.27 -0.54
CA VAL A 124 8.22 -7.41 0.06
C VAL A 124 9.23 -8.00 -0.95
N GLY A 125 10.39 -7.36 -1.05
CA GLY A 125 11.46 -7.74 -1.99
C GLY A 125 11.32 -7.14 -3.38
N GLN A 126 10.21 -6.48 -3.69
CA GLN A 126 10.00 -5.76 -4.94
C GLN A 126 10.41 -4.29 -4.82
N SER A 127 10.62 -3.65 -5.96
CA SER A 127 10.96 -2.23 -6.04
C SER A 127 10.26 -1.57 -7.21
N PHE A 128 10.08 -0.25 -7.11
CA PHE A 128 9.66 0.59 -8.23
C PHE A 128 10.58 1.82 -8.35
N PHE A 129 10.54 2.45 -9.50
CA PHE A 129 11.37 3.60 -9.83
C PHE A 129 10.52 4.80 -10.20
N GLU A 130 10.87 5.96 -9.66
CA GLU A 130 10.25 7.24 -9.94
C GLU A 130 11.27 8.14 -10.66
N PRO A 131 11.05 8.45 -11.95
CA PRO A 131 11.88 9.40 -12.67
C PRO A 131 11.86 10.80 -12.03
N PRO A 132 12.93 11.61 -12.21
CA PRO A 132 12.97 12.98 -11.69
C PRO A 132 11.76 13.79 -12.15
N GLY A 133 11.09 14.48 -11.21
CA GLY A 133 9.95 15.35 -11.49
C GLY A 133 8.65 14.61 -11.82
N SER A 134 8.62 13.28 -11.83
CA SER A 134 7.37 12.53 -12.01
C SER A 134 6.39 12.85 -10.88
N THR A 135 5.10 12.85 -11.21
CA THR A 135 4.04 13.01 -10.21
C THR A 135 3.71 11.64 -9.61
N HIS A 136 3.87 11.47 -8.31
CA HIS A 136 3.45 10.31 -7.56
C HIS A 136 2.03 10.54 -7.05
N LEU A 137 1.04 10.00 -7.75
CA LEU A 137 -0.38 10.22 -7.46
C LEU A 137 -0.90 9.34 -6.34
N VAL A 138 -0.41 8.11 -6.25
CA VAL A 138 -0.76 7.14 -5.21
C VAL A 138 0.50 6.58 -4.61
N SER A 139 0.65 6.73 -3.30
CA SER A 139 1.65 6.05 -2.49
C SER A 139 0.96 5.64 -1.19
N ALA A 140 0.54 4.38 -1.08
CA ALA A 140 -0.36 3.95 -0.02
C ALA A 140 -0.12 2.50 0.40
N ASN A 141 -0.32 2.22 1.68
CA ASN A 141 -0.45 0.85 2.17
C ASN A 141 -1.64 0.15 1.51
N ALA A 142 -1.43 -1.04 0.97
CA ALA A 142 -2.51 -1.83 0.36
C ALA A 142 -3.45 -2.45 1.39
N SER A 143 -2.99 -2.59 2.65
CA SER A 143 -3.75 -3.19 3.75
C SER A 143 -4.42 -2.14 4.63
N ALA A 144 -5.67 -2.40 5.01
CA ALA A 144 -6.40 -1.61 6.01
C ALA A 144 -6.17 -2.11 7.44
N THR A 145 -5.46 -3.21 7.65
CA THR A 145 -5.28 -3.85 8.97
C THR A 145 -3.82 -4.04 9.37
N GLU A 146 -2.91 -4.18 8.40
CA GLU A 146 -1.50 -4.45 8.62
C GLU A 146 -0.64 -3.26 8.15
N PRO A 147 0.46 -2.94 8.85
CA PRO A 147 1.37 -1.88 8.43
C PRO A 147 2.24 -2.30 7.24
N ALA A 148 2.71 -1.31 6.49
CA ALA A 148 3.66 -1.48 5.41
C ALA A 148 4.88 -0.55 5.58
N GLU A 149 6.01 -0.94 4.99
CA GLU A 149 7.26 -0.18 5.06
C GLU A 149 8.03 -0.29 3.74
N LEU A 150 8.66 0.80 3.35
CA LEU A 150 9.60 0.82 2.25
C LEU A 150 10.86 1.63 2.62
N ILE A 151 11.95 1.34 1.92
CA ILE A 151 13.14 2.18 1.89
C ILE A 151 13.13 2.95 0.57
N ALA A 152 13.15 4.28 0.65
CA ALA A 152 13.27 5.15 -0.51
C ALA A 152 14.69 5.69 -0.62
N VAL A 153 15.31 5.49 -1.79
CA VAL A 153 16.66 5.97 -2.12
C VAL A 153 16.53 7.07 -3.16
N PHE A 154 16.84 8.29 -2.76
CA PHE A 154 16.83 9.48 -3.60
C PHE A 154 18.21 9.75 -4.18
N VAL A 155 18.27 10.13 -5.45
CA VAL A 155 19.46 10.76 -6.07
C VAL A 155 19.02 12.10 -6.64
N ALA A 156 19.45 13.18 -6.00
CA ALA A 156 19.05 14.55 -6.34
C ALA A 156 20.24 15.51 -6.27
N ASP A 157 20.02 16.75 -6.70
CA ASP A 157 21.01 17.82 -6.52
C ASP A 157 21.23 18.11 -5.02
N GLU A 158 22.43 18.50 -4.65
CA GLU A 158 22.73 18.94 -3.29
C GLU A 158 21.87 20.16 -2.94
N GLY A 159 21.22 20.12 -1.76
CA GLY A 159 20.32 21.17 -1.30
C GLY A 159 18.92 21.16 -1.94
N ALA A 160 18.63 20.24 -2.84
CA ALA A 160 17.30 20.14 -3.42
C ALA A 160 16.23 19.76 -2.37
N GLN A 161 15.03 20.36 -2.50
CA GLN A 161 13.85 19.93 -1.76
C GLN A 161 13.38 18.59 -2.33
N LEU A 162 13.61 17.50 -1.59
CA LEU A 162 13.40 16.14 -2.09
C LEU A 162 11.94 15.83 -2.44
N THR A 163 10.97 16.40 -1.70
CA THR A 163 9.54 16.15 -1.90
C THR A 163 8.76 17.45 -1.90
N THR A 164 7.91 17.65 -2.92
CA THR A 164 6.98 18.77 -3.04
C THR A 164 5.56 18.22 -3.14
N LEU A 165 4.69 18.59 -2.18
CA LEU A 165 3.28 18.20 -2.20
C LEU A 165 2.56 18.93 -3.34
N LEU A 166 1.59 18.27 -3.93
CA LEU A 166 0.67 18.85 -4.93
C LEU A 166 -0.59 19.33 -4.20
N GLU A 167 -1.12 20.46 -4.67
CA GLU A 167 -2.39 21.04 -4.21
C GLU A 167 -3.58 20.33 -4.86
#